data_0a3e296fe2ede0765c8332196b08bf63
#
_entry.id   0a3e296fe2ede0765c8332196b08bf63
#
_cell.length_a   1.000
_cell.length_b   1.000
_cell.length_c   1.000
_cell.angle_alpha   90.00
_cell.angle_beta   90.00
_cell.angle_gamma   90.00
#
_symmetry.space_group_name_H-M   'P 1'
#
loop_
_entity.id
_entity.type
_entity.pdbx_description
1 polymer ?
#
loop_
_entity_poly.entity_id
_entity_poly.type
_entity_poly.pdbx_seq_one_letter_code
_entity_poly.pdbx_strand_id
1 'polypeptide(L)'
;MVERIAYKGLMGDQVKALPNDEFNRMIKSRARRFLKRNSLNYRMLNEKIEEYRKKGIDKPIKTHLREAVIVPQWIGLKFKIHMGKEFQEIAIAPNMVGRRLGEFVYTSKRVQHSAPGIRATRGSKFLSVK
;
A
#
# COMPACT_ATOMS: atom_id res chain seq x y z
N MET A 1 6.49 17.10 18.60
CA MET A 1 6.40 16.59 17.21
C MET A 1 5.08 17.03 16.60
N VAL A 2 5.09 17.71 15.49
CA VAL A 2 3.84 18.10 14.83
C VAL A 2 3.27 16.88 14.13
N GLU A 3 2.11 16.40 14.56
CA GLU A 3 1.39 15.34 13.88
C GLU A 3 0.96 15.82 12.50
N ARG A 4 1.37 15.09 11.49
CA ARG A 4 0.98 15.40 10.12
C ARG A 4 -0.43 14.87 9.84
N ILE A 5 -1.25 15.66 9.16
CA ILE A 5 -2.54 15.24 8.63
C ILE A 5 -2.36 13.99 7.78
N ALA A 6 -3.00 12.90 8.15
CA ALA A 6 -2.81 11.62 7.49
C ALA A 6 -3.77 11.40 6.31
N TYR A 7 -5.04 11.77 6.48
CA TYR A 7 -6.06 11.54 5.47
C TYR A 7 -7.16 12.59 5.53
N LYS A 8 -7.33 13.36 4.46
CA LYS A 8 -8.41 14.37 4.29
C LYS A 8 -8.70 15.24 5.52
N GLY A 9 -7.68 15.75 6.15
CA GLY A 9 -7.80 16.60 7.35
C GLY A 9 -7.89 15.85 8.68
N LEU A 10 -7.93 14.51 8.65
CA LEU A 10 -7.98 13.68 9.85
C LEU A 10 -6.59 13.25 10.31
N MET A 11 -6.40 13.18 11.61
CA MET A 11 -5.20 12.62 12.24
C MET A 11 -5.21 11.10 12.23
N GLY A 12 -4.07 10.45 12.45
CA GLY A 12 -3.93 9.01 12.36
C GLY A 12 -4.92 8.22 13.24
N ASP A 13 -5.13 8.65 14.46
CA ASP A 13 -6.07 8.00 15.39
C ASP A 13 -7.52 8.19 14.96
N GLN A 14 -7.87 9.36 14.46
CA GLN A 14 -9.19 9.66 13.91
C GLN A 14 -9.49 8.80 12.68
N VAL A 15 -8.48 8.62 11.81
CA VAL A 15 -8.63 7.75 10.62
C VAL A 15 -8.87 6.30 11.03
N LYS A 16 -8.18 5.82 12.06
CA LYS A 16 -8.35 4.46 12.57
C LYS A 16 -9.73 4.22 13.17
N ALA A 17 -10.31 5.23 13.81
CA ALA A 17 -11.64 5.18 14.42
C ALA A 17 -12.78 5.40 13.42
N LEU A 18 -12.48 5.71 12.16
CA LEU A 18 -13.46 6.09 11.16
C LEU A 18 -14.41 4.92 10.82
N PRO A 19 -15.74 5.11 10.89
CA PRO A 19 -16.69 4.08 10.50
C PRO A 19 -16.67 3.86 8.97
N ASN A 20 -16.99 2.63 8.56
CA ASN A 20 -16.95 2.24 7.15
C ASN A 20 -17.84 3.08 6.25
N ASP A 21 -19.00 3.51 6.73
CA ASP A 21 -19.95 4.30 5.93
C ASP A 21 -19.42 5.70 5.62
N GLU A 22 -18.82 6.34 6.60
CA GLU A 22 -18.17 7.65 6.41
C GLU A 22 -16.95 7.52 5.52
N PHE A 23 -16.13 6.50 5.73
CA PHE A 23 -15.00 6.20 4.87
C PHE A 23 -15.43 6.01 3.41
N ASN A 24 -16.50 5.25 3.17
CA ASN A 24 -17.03 5.03 1.82
C ASN A 24 -17.50 6.32 1.14
N ARG A 25 -17.96 7.30 1.90
CA ARG A 25 -18.31 8.62 1.35
C ARG A 25 -17.10 9.46 0.98
N MET A 26 -16.02 9.29 1.73
CA MET A 26 -14.79 10.08 1.58
C MET A 26 -13.85 9.59 0.48
N ILE A 27 -13.89 8.32 0.13
CA ILE A 27 -12.99 7.72 -0.88
C ILE A 27 -13.38 8.11 -2.30
N LYS A 28 -12.41 7.94 -3.21
CA LYS A 28 -12.63 8.14 -4.64
C LYS A 28 -13.69 7.17 -5.16
N SER A 29 -14.45 7.59 -6.16
CA SER A 29 -15.54 6.79 -6.74
C SER A 29 -15.12 5.41 -7.22
N ARG A 30 -13.93 5.29 -7.81
CA ARG A 30 -13.37 4.01 -8.29
C ARG A 30 -13.09 3.03 -7.15
N ALA A 31 -12.52 3.51 -6.06
CA ALA A 31 -12.29 2.70 -4.86
C ALA A 31 -13.60 2.28 -4.19
N ARG A 32 -14.56 3.20 -4.10
CA ARG A 32 -15.91 2.91 -3.59
C ARG A 32 -16.60 1.81 -4.40
N ARG A 33 -16.50 1.87 -5.71
CA ARG A 33 -17.07 0.85 -6.61
C ARG A 33 -16.40 -0.51 -6.41
N PHE A 34 -15.08 -0.53 -6.21
CA PHE A 34 -14.36 -1.77 -5.88
C PHE A 34 -14.86 -2.39 -4.58
N LEU A 35 -15.00 -1.60 -3.53
CA LEU A 35 -15.51 -2.08 -2.24
C LEU A 35 -16.96 -2.57 -2.33
N LYS A 36 -17.80 -1.88 -3.09
CA LYS A 36 -19.19 -2.31 -3.34
C LYS A 36 -19.28 -3.67 -4.04
N ARG A 37 -18.44 -3.90 -5.04
CA ARG A 37 -18.41 -5.17 -5.79
C ARG A 37 -17.97 -6.33 -4.93
N ASN A 38 -17.12 -6.08 -3.93
CA ASN A 38 -16.64 -7.06 -2.96
C ASN A 38 -16.28 -8.40 -3.61
N SER A 39 -15.28 -8.39 -4.51
CA SER A 39 -14.84 -9.57 -5.24
C SER A 39 -14.49 -10.73 -4.32
N LEU A 40 -14.60 -11.96 -4.81
CA LEU A 40 -14.28 -13.16 -4.04
C LEU A 40 -12.88 -13.09 -3.42
N ASN A 41 -11.89 -12.67 -4.19
CA ASN A 41 -10.51 -12.54 -3.73
C ASN A 41 -10.38 -11.54 -2.57
N TYR A 42 -11.15 -10.45 -2.61
CA TYR A 42 -11.15 -9.45 -1.56
C TYR A 42 -11.81 -9.98 -0.27
N ARG A 43 -12.89 -10.75 -0.39
CA ARG A 43 -13.52 -11.44 0.75
C ARG A 43 -12.55 -12.41 1.41
N MET A 44 -11.89 -13.26 0.62
CA MET A 44 -10.90 -14.21 1.14
C MET A 44 -9.74 -13.51 1.85
N LEU A 45 -9.31 -12.36 1.35
CA LEU A 45 -8.29 -11.55 2.01
C LEU A 45 -8.78 -11.02 3.37
N ASN A 46 -10.00 -10.51 3.43
CA ASN A 46 -10.59 -10.02 4.67
C ASN A 46 -10.77 -11.15 5.71
N GLU A 47 -11.26 -12.30 5.29
CA GLU A 47 -11.39 -13.49 6.16
C GLU A 47 -10.03 -13.89 6.75
N LYS A 48 -8.99 -13.91 5.94
CA LYS A 48 -7.62 -14.17 6.39
C LYS A 48 -7.12 -13.14 7.39
N ILE A 49 -7.44 -11.87 7.19
CA ILE A 49 -7.08 -10.79 8.13
C ILE A 49 -7.78 -11.01 9.47
N GLU A 50 -9.08 -11.32 9.45
CA GLU A 50 -9.83 -11.60 10.66
C GLU A 50 -9.33 -12.84 11.41
N GLU A 51 -8.98 -13.88 10.68
CA GLU A 51 -8.37 -15.09 11.25
C GLU A 51 -7.04 -14.77 11.96
N TYR A 52 -6.17 -13.96 11.33
CA TYR A 52 -4.90 -13.55 11.93
C TYR A 52 -5.12 -12.70 13.20
N ARG A 53 -6.13 -11.85 13.20
CA ARG A 53 -6.52 -11.06 14.40
C ARG A 53 -7.02 -11.95 15.53
N LYS A 54 -7.91 -12.88 15.23
CA LYS A 54 -8.46 -13.83 16.22
C LYS A 54 -7.38 -14.70 16.86
N LYS A 55 -6.40 -15.12 16.06
CA LYS A 55 -5.28 -15.94 16.50
C LYS A 55 -4.14 -15.14 17.14
N GLY A 56 -4.19 -13.81 17.10
CA GLY A 56 -3.11 -12.94 17.61
C GLY A 56 -1.78 -13.11 16.88
N ILE A 57 -1.82 -13.46 15.58
CA ILE A 57 -0.63 -13.71 14.78
C ILE A 57 -0.08 -12.38 14.24
N ASP A 58 1.12 -12.00 14.67
CA ASP A 58 1.84 -10.80 14.16
C ASP A 58 2.74 -11.13 12.94
N LYS A 59 2.27 -12.00 12.07
CA LYS A 59 2.99 -12.32 10.83
C LYS A 59 2.45 -11.49 9.67
N PRO A 60 3.30 -11.05 8.74
CA PRO A 60 2.83 -10.33 7.56
C PRO A 60 1.95 -11.21 6.66
N ILE A 61 0.83 -10.66 6.24
CA ILE A 61 -0.17 -11.35 5.42
C ILE A 61 0.27 -11.33 3.96
N LYS A 62 0.57 -12.50 3.40
CA LYS A 62 0.93 -12.63 1.98
C LYS A 62 -0.29 -12.53 1.09
N THR A 63 -0.20 -11.72 0.06
CA THR A 63 -1.25 -11.56 -0.94
C THR A 63 -0.71 -11.24 -2.33
N HIS A 64 -1.39 -11.73 -3.36
CA HIS A 64 -1.18 -11.33 -4.76
C HIS A 64 -2.16 -10.24 -5.19
N LEU A 65 -3.15 -9.94 -4.37
CA LEU A 65 -4.19 -8.97 -4.68
C LEU A 65 -3.66 -7.54 -4.55
N ARG A 66 -3.14 -7.02 -5.64
CA ARG A 66 -2.61 -5.65 -5.71
C ARG A 66 -3.71 -4.59 -5.81
N GLU A 67 -4.91 -4.97 -6.22
CA GLU A 67 -6.05 -4.07 -6.41
C GLU A 67 -6.80 -3.74 -5.13
N ALA A 68 -6.52 -4.45 -4.04
CA ALA A 68 -7.23 -4.26 -2.77
C ALA A 68 -7.09 -2.83 -2.26
N VAL A 69 -8.22 -2.22 -1.96
CA VAL A 69 -8.29 -0.88 -1.37
C VAL A 69 -8.01 -0.98 0.12
N ILE A 70 -7.11 -0.15 0.61
CA ILE A 70 -6.73 -0.11 2.02
C ILE A 70 -7.85 0.58 2.81
N VAL A 71 -8.42 -0.13 3.77
CA VAL A 71 -9.44 0.39 4.68
C VAL A 71 -8.84 0.82 6.01
N PRO A 72 -9.48 1.72 6.78
CA PRO A 72 -8.96 2.19 8.06
C PRO A 72 -8.67 1.08 9.07
N GLN A 73 -9.43 0.00 9.00
CA GLN A 73 -9.27 -1.16 9.88
C GLN A 73 -7.93 -1.91 9.70
N TRP A 74 -7.24 -1.69 8.58
CA TRP A 74 -5.97 -2.35 8.29
C TRP A 74 -4.76 -1.60 8.83
N ILE A 75 -4.94 -0.43 9.40
CA ILE A 75 -3.84 0.37 9.99
C ILE A 75 -3.09 -0.44 11.04
N GLY A 76 -1.78 -0.49 10.92
CA GLY A 76 -0.90 -1.24 11.80
C GLY A 76 -0.64 -2.69 11.37
N LEU A 77 -1.39 -3.22 10.40
CA LEU A 77 -1.12 -4.56 9.86
C LEU A 77 0.07 -4.53 8.90
N LYS A 78 0.75 -5.67 8.81
CA LYS A 78 1.85 -5.88 7.85
C LYS A 78 1.38 -6.77 6.71
N PHE A 79 1.65 -6.36 5.49
CA PHE A 79 1.34 -7.13 4.29
C PHE A 79 2.61 -7.49 3.52
N LYS A 80 2.63 -8.67 2.94
CA LYS A 80 3.60 -9.06 1.92
C LYS A 80 2.90 -9.13 0.58
N ILE A 81 3.19 -8.14 -0.27
CA ILE A 81 2.54 -7.97 -1.56
C ILE A 81 3.46 -8.51 -2.66
N HIS A 82 2.90 -9.30 -3.55
CA HIS A 82 3.63 -9.87 -4.68
C HIS A 82 4.01 -8.77 -5.68
N MET A 83 5.29 -8.74 -6.05
CA MET A 83 5.84 -7.76 -6.99
C MET A 83 6.22 -8.36 -8.35
N GLY A 84 5.68 -9.52 -8.67
CA GLY A 84 5.95 -10.27 -9.91
C GLY A 84 6.91 -11.45 -9.68
N LYS A 85 7.98 -11.27 -8.97
CA LYS A 85 8.99 -12.29 -8.68
C LYS A 85 9.07 -12.64 -7.18
N GLU A 86 9.00 -11.65 -6.36
CA GLU A 86 9.17 -11.75 -4.90
C GLU A 86 8.01 -11.07 -4.18
N PHE A 87 7.96 -11.21 -2.86
CA PHE A 87 7.04 -10.49 -2.00
C PHE A 87 7.77 -9.37 -1.26
N GLN A 88 7.20 -8.18 -1.31
CA GLN A 88 7.69 -7.05 -0.53
C GLN A 88 6.80 -6.80 0.68
N GLU A 89 7.41 -6.65 1.83
CA GLU A 89 6.72 -6.33 3.08
C GLU A 89 6.47 -4.84 3.20
N ILE A 90 5.25 -4.49 3.57
CA ILE A 90 4.85 -3.13 3.92
C ILE A 90 4.02 -3.13 5.20
N ALA A 91 4.20 -2.11 6.02
CA ALA A 91 3.33 -1.81 7.16
C ALA A 91 2.33 -0.74 6.76
N ILE A 92 1.06 -0.95 7.06
CA ILE A 92 0.00 0.00 6.70
C ILE A 92 0.02 1.19 7.66
N ALA A 93 0.30 2.37 7.11
CA ALA A 93 0.25 3.64 7.81
C ALA A 93 -1.07 4.39 7.51
N PRO A 94 -1.49 5.32 8.36
CA PRO A 94 -2.75 6.06 8.16
C PRO A 94 -2.81 6.85 6.84
N ASN A 95 -1.69 7.31 6.33
CA ASN A 95 -1.61 8.03 5.04
C ASN A 95 -1.83 7.15 3.80
N MET A 96 -1.81 5.83 3.98
CA MET A 96 -2.03 4.87 2.90
C MET A 96 -3.52 4.53 2.69
N VAL A 97 -4.38 4.92 3.62
CA VAL A 97 -5.81 4.62 3.57
C VAL A 97 -6.48 5.19 2.31
N GLY A 98 -7.37 4.42 1.71
CA GLY A 98 -8.06 4.78 0.48
C GLY A 98 -7.26 4.53 -0.82
N ARG A 99 -6.03 4.11 -0.72
CA ARG A 99 -5.18 3.70 -1.86
C ARG A 99 -5.16 2.19 -2.02
N ARG A 100 -4.63 1.71 -3.11
CA ARG A 100 -4.48 0.29 -3.39
C ARG A 100 -3.15 -0.24 -2.87
N LEU A 101 -3.12 -1.50 -2.47
CA LEU A 101 -1.89 -2.15 -2.03
C LEU A 101 -0.78 -2.09 -3.09
N GLY A 102 -1.13 -2.27 -4.36
CA GLY A 102 -0.19 -2.24 -5.46
C GLY A 102 0.50 -0.90 -5.72
N GLU A 103 -0.01 0.20 -5.20
CA GLU A 103 0.59 1.52 -5.34
C GLU A 103 1.89 1.68 -4.53
N PHE A 104 2.09 0.86 -3.52
CA PHE A 104 3.24 0.91 -2.61
C PHE A 104 4.35 -0.09 -2.94
N VAL A 105 4.11 -0.97 -3.91
CA VAL A 105 5.04 -2.03 -4.28
C VAL A 105 5.28 -2.00 -5.79
N TYR A 106 6.51 -1.71 -6.17
CA TYR A 106 6.92 -1.65 -7.57
C TYR A 106 7.14 -3.04 -8.15
N THR A 107 6.66 -3.28 -9.35
CA THR A 107 6.90 -4.53 -10.10
C THR A 107 8.23 -4.53 -10.84
N SER A 108 8.73 -3.35 -11.18
CA SER A 108 9.99 -3.18 -11.89
C SER A 108 11.03 -2.52 -10.98
N LYS A 109 12.24 -3.08 -10.97
CA LYS A 109 13.36 -2.53 -10.22
C LYS A 109 13.96 -1.34 -10.97
N ARG A 110 14.24 -0.26 -10.25
CA ARG A 110 14.97 0.88 -10.81
C ARG A 110 16.35 0.42 -11.29
N VAL A 111 16.64 0.68 -12.55
CA VAL A 111 17.95 0.36 -13.13
C VAL A 111 18.99 1.36 -12.64
N GLN A 112 20.06 0.84 -12.08
CA GLN A 112 21.27 1.61 -11.77
C GLN A 112 22.41 1.07 -12.61
N HIS A 113 22.74 1.79 -13.66
CA HIS A 113 23.87 1.43 -14.50
C HIS A 113 25.18 1.78 -13.79
N SER A 114 26.03 0.80 -13.60
CA SER A 114 27.37 0.95 -13.03
C SER A 114 28.50 0.75 -14.05
N ALA A 115 28.15 0.43 -15.30
CA ALA A 115 29.12 0.22 -16.35
C ALA A 115 29.96 1.49 -16.63
N PRO A 116 31.26 1.36 -16.87
CA PRO A 116 32.16 2.50 -17.05
C PRO A 116 31.72 3.51 -18.12
N GLY A 117 31.23 3.06 -19.26
CA GLY A 117 30.77 3.94 -20.34
C GLY A 117 29.55 4.81 -20.04
N ILE A 118 28.78 4.47 -19.04
CA ILE A 118 27.50 5.16 -18.69
C ILE A 118 27.69 6.20 -17.60
N ARG A 119 28.67 6.04 -16.72
CA ARG A 119 28.95 6.99 -15.64
C ARG A 119 30.28 7.71 -15.76
N ALA A 120 31.28 7.04 -16.35
CA ALA A 120 32.62 7.58 -16.49
C ALA A 120 32.76 8.50 -17.68
N THR A 121 31.91 8.39 -18.68
CA THR A 121 31.91 9.25 -19.88
C THR A 121 30.73 10.20 -19.85
N ARG A 122 30.87 11.35 -20.51
CA ARG A 122 29.76 12.26 -20.81
C ARG A 122 28.80 11.58 -21.77
N GLY A 123 28.01 10.74 -21.25
CA GLY A 123 27.13 9.91 -22.03
C GLY A 123 25.68 10.19 -21.80
N SER A 124 24.93 9.28 -22.29
CA SER A 124 23.49 9.29 -22.38
C SER A 124 22.72 9.37 -21.06
N LYS A 125 23.35 9.19 -19.93
CA LYS A 125 22.60 9.08 -18.65
C LYS A 125 22.45 10.40 -17.91
N PHE A 126 23.50 11.15 -17.76
CA PHE A 126 23.50 12.51 -17.24
C PHE A 126 24.79 13.22 -17.64
N LEU A 127 24.66 14.51 -17.80
CA LEU A 127 25.82 15.36 -18.04
C LEU A 127 26.48 15.65 -16.68
N SER A 128 27.78 15.33 -16.59
CA SER A 128 28.54 15.76 -15.41
C SER A 128 28.59 17.28 -15.38
N VAL A 129 28.14 17.88 -14.34
CA VAL A 129 28.30 19.30 -14.11
C VAL A 129 29.74 19.53 -13.67
N LYS A 130 30.44 20.43 -14.41
CA LYS A 130 31.75 20.90 -14.03
C LYS A 130 31.65 22.02 -13.01
#